data_786c7bfa87b83fc3c90ae7de67725581
#
_entry.id   786c7bfa87b83fc3c90ae7de67725581
#
_cell.length_a   1.000
_cell.length_b   1.000
_cell.length_c   1.000
_cell.angle_alpha   90.00
_cell.angle_beta   90.00
_cell.angle_gamma   90.00
#
_symmetry.space_group_name_H-M   'P 1'
#
loop_
_entity.id
_entity.type
_entity.pdbx_description
1 polymer ?
#
loop_
_entity_poly.entity_id
_entity_poly.type
_entity_poly.pdbx_seq_one_letter_code
_entity_poly.pdbx_strand_id
1 'polypeptide(L)'
;EADTIINVGVSGPGVVKTALEQVRGKDFETLCEMIKRTAFKVTRVGQLVAQEASRRLGVKFGIVDLSLAPTPAIGDSVAEILEEIGLEHAGAPGTTAALALLNDQVKKGGVMASTAVGGLSGAFIPVSEDQGMIDAVNAGALTLEKLEAMTCVCSVGLDMIAIPGDTKASTIAGIIADESAIGMINQKTTAVRLI
;
A
#
# COMPACT_ATOMS: atom_id res chain seq x y z
N GLU A 1 6.87 -22.62 -18.58
CA GLU A 1 5.87 -21.53 -18.42
C GLU A 1 4.49 -22.14 -18.63
N ALA A 2 3.49 -21.68 -17.93
CA ALA A 2 2.11 -22.15 -18.05
C ALA A 2 1.28 -21.08 -18.78
N ASP A 3 0.40 -21.50 -19.71
CA ASP A 3 -0.48 -20.59 -20.45
C ASP A 3 -1.52 -19.91 -19.52
N THR A 4 -1.81 -20.55 -18.40
CA THR A 4 -2.76 -20.07 -17.41
C THR A 4 -2.22 -20.29 -16.01
N ILE A 5 -2.35 -19.28 -15.13
CA ILE A 5 -1.87 -19.31 -13.76
C ILE A 5 -2.89 -18.65 -12.83
N ILE A 6 -3.01 -19.14 -11.60
CA ILE A 6 -3.83 -18.52 -10.54
C ILE A 6 -2.93 -17.70 -9.64
N ASN A 7 -3.19 -16.39 -9.55
CA ASN A 7 -2.65 -15.53 -8.53
C ASN A 7 -3.77 -15.10 -7.56
N VAL A 8 -3.43 -14.89 -6.30
CA VAL A 8 -4.38 -14.41 -5.29
C VAL A 8 -3.90 -13.05 -4.79
N GLY A 9 -4.71 -12.02 -5.01
CA GLY A 9 -4.56 -10.73 -4.36
C GLY A 9 -5.41 -10.66 -3.10
N VAL A 10 -4.85 -10.13 -2.03
CA VAL A 10 -5.58 -9.91 -0.78
C VAL A 10 -5.66 -8.41 -0.53
N SER A 11 -6.89 -7.86 -0.52
CA SER A 11 -7.11 -6.49 -0.05
C SER A 11 -6.93 -6.45 1.47
N GLY A 12 -6.04 -5.59 1.93
CA GLY A 12 -5.58 -5.63 3.29
C GLY A 12 -5.82 -4.40 4.18
N PRO A 13 -6.12 -3.17 3.66
CA PRO A 13 -6.14 -1.98 4.51
C PRO A 13 -7.09 -2.08 5.69
N GLY A 14 -8.34 -2.43 5.48
CA GLY A 14 -9.33 -2.56 6.55
C GLY A 14 -8.98 -3.60 7.61
N VAL A 15 -8.34 -4.71 7.22
CA VAL A 15 -7.91 -5.75 8.15
C VAL A 15 -6.77 -5.27 9.03
N VAL A 16 -5.80 -4.56 8.46
CA VAL A 16 -4.66 -3.99 9.21
C VAL A 16 -5.14 -2.89 10.13
N LYS A 17 -6.02 -1.98 9.67
CA LYS A 17 -6.63 -0.94 10.49
C LYS A 17 -7.32 -1.53 11.71
N THR A 18 -8.24 -2.47 11.51
CA THR A 18 -9.00 -3.11 12.60
C THR A 18 -8.07 -3.83 13.60
N ALA A 19 -6.97 -4.39 13.14
CA ALA A 19 -5.98 -4.98 14.03
C ALA A 19 -5.25 -3.92 14.88
N LEU A 20 -4.91 -2.77 14.29
CA LEU A 20 -4.24 -1.67 15.00
C LEU A 20 -5.14 -0.99 16.02
N GLU A 21 -6.43 -0.87 15.76
CA GLU A 21 -7.42 -0.37 16.75
C GLU A 21 -7.35 -1.12 18.09
N GLN A 22 -7.03 -2.42 18.06
CA GLN A 22 -6.90 -3.24 19.28
C GLN A 22 -5.68 -2.90 20.12
N VAL A 23 -4.70 -2.25 19.54
CA VAL A 23 -3.42 -1.87 20.18
C VAL A 23 -3.18 -0.36 20.17
N ARG A 24 -4.22 0.42 19.92
CA ARG A 24 -4.15 1.90 19.92
C ARG A 24 -3.54 2.41 21.22
N GLY A 25 -2.57 3.31 21.11
CA GLY A 25 -1.87 3.91 22.26
C GLY A 25 -0.86 2.98 22.95
N LYS A 26 -0.58 1.80 22.38
CA LYS A 26 0.51 0.95 22.84
C LYS A 26 1.85 1.44 22.28
N ASP A 27 2.94 0.83 22.79
CA ASP A 27 4.29 1.12 22.32
C ASP A 27 4.50 0.71 20.86
N PHE A 28 5.55 1.26 20.27
CA PHE A 28 5.89 1.08 18.88
C PHE A 28 6.18 -0.39 18.47
N GLU A 29 6.81 -1.17 19.39
CA GLU A 29 7.10 -2.57 19.14
C GLU A 29 5.79 -3.38 19.03
N THR A 30 4.83 -3.10 19.90
CA THR A 30 3.50 -3.73 19.87
C THR A 30 2.77 -3.43 18.54
N LEU A 31 2.83 -2.20 18.04
CA LEU A 31 2.26 -1.82 16.74
C LEU A 31 2.92 -2.61 15.59
N CYS A 32 4.25 -2.63 15.56
CA CYS A 32 5.01 -3.37 14.55
C CYS A 32 4.65 -4.86 14.53
N GLU A 33 4.63 -5.51 15.69
CA GLU A 33 4.27 -6.92 15.80
C GLU A 33 2.82 -7.18 15.37
N MET A 34 1.89 -6.28 15.67
CA MET A 34 0.50 -6.42 15.24
C MET A 34 0.38 -6.38 13.71
N ILE A 35 1.03 -5.41 13.05
CA ILE A 35 1.04 -5.30 11.58
C ILE A 35 1.63 -6.59 10.97
N LYS A 36 2.82 -6.99 11.44
CA LYS A 36 3.53 -8.16 10.94
C LYS A 36 2.71 -9.45 11.08
N ARG A 37 2.11 -9.68 12.25
CA ARG A 37 1.24 -10.84 12.51
C ARG A 37 -0.02 -10.84 11.65
N THR A 38 -0.61 -9.68 11.44
CA THR A 38 -1.79 -9.52 10.59
C THR A 38 -1.44 -9.85 9.14
N ALA A 39 -0.37 -9.28 8.61
CA ALA A 39 0.15 -9.57 7.28
C ALA A 39 0.47 -11.07 7.10
N PHE A 40 1.10 -11.69 8.09
CA PHE A 40 1.35 -13.13 8.08
C PHE A 40 0.06 -13.94 7.94
N LYS A 41 -0.94 -13.68 8.79
CA LYS A 41 -2.23 -14.40 8.78
C LYS A 41 -2.94 -14.27 7.44
N VAL A 42 -3.05 -13.04 6.94
CA VAL A 42 -3.74 -12.74 5.69
C VAL A 42 -3.04 -13.42 4.51
N THR A 43 -1.73 -13.31 4.41
CA THR A 43 -0.93 -13.98 3.36
C THR A 43 -1.10 -15.50 3.43
N ARG A 44 -1.07 -16.07 4.64
CA ARG A 44 -1.23 -17.52 4.81
C ARG A 44 -2.60 -18.01 4.37
N VAL A 45 -3.66 -17.28 4.70
CA VAL A 45 -5.02 -17.58 4.21
C VAL A 45 -5.08 -17.50 2.69
N GLY A 46 -4.53 -16.44 2.11
CA GLY A 46 -4.46 -16.28 0.64
C GLY A 46 -3.77 -17.47 -0.04
N GLN A 47 -2.65 -17.94 0.50
CA GLN A 47 -1.95 -19.11 -0.02
C GLN A 47 -2.80 -20.38 0.07
N LEU A 48 -3.45 -20.63 1.19
CA LEU A 48 -4.29 -21.82 1.36
C LEU A 48 -5.46 -21.81 0.37
N VAL A 49 -6.11 -20.67 0.19
CA VAL A 49 -7.19 -20.50 -0.80
C VAL A 49 -6.66 -20.74 -2.22
N ALA A 50 -5.52 -20.18 -2.56
CA ALA A 50 -4.89 -20.35 -3.87
C ALA A 50 -4.54 -21.81 -4.17
N GLN A 51 -3.97 -22.51 -3.21
CA GLN A 51 -3.63 -23.92 -3.36
C GLN A 51 -4.87 -24.80 -3.55
N GLU A 52 -5.95 -24.53 -2.82
CA GLU A 52 -7.21 -25.26 -2.98
C GLU A 52 -7.87 -24.95 -4.32
N ALA A 53 -7.87 -23.68 -4.77
CA ALA A 53 -8.35 -23.31 -6.09
C ALA A 53 -7.54 -23.99 -7.21
N SER A 54 -6.21 -23.99 -7.09
CA SER A 54 -5.30 -24.68 -8.01
C SER A 54 -5.62 -26.17 -8.12
N ARG A 55 -5.82 -26.82 -6.99
CA ARG A 55 -6.19 -28.25 -6.93
C ARG A 55 -7.53 -28.54 -7.62
N ARG A 56 -8.55 -27.70 -7.37
CA ARG A 56 -9.90 -27.89 -7.96
C ARG A 56 -9.95 -27.63 -9.44
N LEU A 57 -9.22 -26.61 -9.92
CA LEU A 57 -9.28 -26.17 -11.30
C LEU A 57 -8.22 -26.85 -12.20
N GLY A 58 -7.27 -27.56 -11.62
CA GLY A 58 -6.14 -28.13 -12.37
C GLY A 58 -5.21 -27.06 -12.97
N VAL A 59 -5.20 -25.85 -12.40
CA VAL A 59 -4.40 -24.71 -12.89
C VAL A 59 -3.29 -24.41 -11.90
N LYS A 60 -2.08 -24.13 -12.40
CA LYS A 60 -0.92 -23.86 -11.55
C LYS A 60 -1.14 -22.62 -10.65
N PHE A 61 -0.80 -22.74 -9.38
CA PHE A 61 -0.70 -21.59 -8.47
C PHE A 61 0.59 -20.81 -8.74
N GLY A 62 0.50 -19.50 -8.78
CA GLY A 62 1.61 -18.56 -8.97
C GLY A 62 2.00 -17.90 -7.66
N ILE A 63 1.41 -16.74 -7.36
CA ILE A 63 1.78 -15.91 -6.23
C ILE A 63 0.59 -15.49 -5.37
N VAL A 64 0.89 -15.09 -4.14
CA VAL A 64 0.03 -14.27 -3.29
C VAL A 64 0.57 -12.85 -3.29
N ASP A 65 -0.26 -11.90 -3.66
CA ASP A 65 0.03 -10.47 -3.57
C ASP A 65 -0.66 -9.88 -2.35
N LEU A 66 0.11 -9.33 -1.43
CA LEU A 66 -0.37 -8.63 -0.24
C LEU A 66 -0.24 -7.12 -0.46
N SER A 67 -1.00 -6.60 -1.39
CA SER A 67 -1.13 -5.17 -1.60
C SER A 67 -2.12 -4.57 -0.62
N LEU A 68 -1.70 -3.51 0.08
CA LEU A 68 -2.60 -2.63 0.81
C LEU A 68 -3.14 -1.61 -0.19
N ALA A 69 -3.98 -2.08 -1.10
CA ALA A 69 -4.64 -1.27 -2.10
C ALA A 69 -6.02 -0.87 -1.54
N PRO A 70 -6.22 0.41 -1.20
CA PRO A 70 -7.47 0.88 -0.61
C PRO A 70 -8.60 0.91 -1.64
N THR A 71 -9.82 0.97 -1.13
CA THR A 71 -11.02 1.25 -1.91
C THR A 71 -11.77 2.44 -1.29
N PRO A 72 -12.72 3.06 -2.00
CA PRO A 72 -13.54 4.12 -1.43
C PRO A 72 -14.50 3.67 -0.30
N ALA A 73 -14.49 2.40 0.05
CA ALA A 73 -15.30 1.87 1.13
C ALA A 73 -14.83 2.38 2.49
N ILE A 74 -15.77 2.71 3.36
CA ILE A 74 -15.47 3.16 4.73
C ILE A 74 -14.64 2.10 5.46
N GLY A 75 -13.52 2.53 6.02
CA GLY A 75 -12.62 1.67 6.79
C GLY A 75 -11.60 0.89 5.97
N ASP A 76 -11.58 1.05 4.64
CA ASP A 76 -10.60 0.43 3.74
C ASP A 76 -9.61 1.48 3.20
N SER A 77 -8.89 2.14 4.10
CA SER A 77 -8.01 3.27 3.84
C SER A 77 -6.61 3.05 4.40
N VAL A 78 -5.59 3.32 3.59
CA VAL A 78 -4.19 3.38 4.05
C VAL A 78 -3.96 4.62 4.89
N ALA A 79 -4.60 5.76 4.58
CA ALA A 79 -4.51 6.96 5.41
C ALA A 79 -4.97 6.68 6.85
N GLU A 80 -6.09 5.97 7.03
CA GLU A 80 -6.58 5.59 8.35
C GLU A 80 -5.61 4.65 9.10
N ILE A 81 -4.89 3.77 8.40
CA ILE A 81 -3.82 2.96 9.02
C ILE A 81 -2.71 3.85 9.56
N LEU A 82 -2.28 4.86 8.79
CA LEU A 82 -1.24 5.79 9.19
C LEU A 82 -1.65 6.60 10.42
N GLU A 83 -2.92 6.99 10.50
CA GLU A 83 -3.49 7.68 11.66
C GLU A 83 -3.56 6.77 12.90
N GLU A 84 -3.91 5.49 12.73
CA GLU A 84 -3.86 4.50 13.83
C GLU A 84 -2.43 4.25 14.34
N ILE A 85 -1.41 4.43 13.50
CA ILE A 85 0.00 4.38 13.94
C ILE A 85 0.35 5.58 14.85
N GLY A 86 -0.43 6.66 14.80
CA GLY A 86 -0.30 7.80 15.69
C GLY A 86 -0.12 9.15 14.99
N LEU A 87 -0.40 9.24 13.69
CA LEU A 87 -0.41 10.52 12.98
C LEU A 87 -1.70 11.29 13.28
N GLU A 88 -1.59 12.61 13.34
CA GLU A 88 -2.75 13.50 13.46
C GLU A 88 -3.63 13.43 12.20
N HIS A 89 -2.99 13.45 11.03
CA HIS A 89 -3.60 13.28 9.71
C HIS A 89 -2.60 12.67 8.75
N ALA A 90 -3.07 11.94 7.76
CA ALA A 90 -2.26 11.58 6.61
C ALA A 90 -1.73 12.87 5.94
N GLY A 91 -0.42 12.92 5.66
CA GLY A 91 0.24 14.14 5.17
C GLY A 91 0.99 14.93 6.25
N ALA A 92 0.65 14.79 7.54
CA ALA A 92 1.37 15.41 8.64
C ALA A 92 2.84 14.95 8.71
N PRO A 93 3.72 15.71 9.40
CA PRO A 93 5.07 15.24 9.69
C PRO A 93 5.05 13.85 10.33
N GLY A 94 5.89 12.93 9.83
CA GLY A 94 5.90 11.52 10.24
C GLY A 94 5.21 10.57 9.26
N THR A 95 4.39 11.04 8.34
CA THR A 95 3.65 10.20 7.37
C THR A 95 4.59 9.29 6.56
N THR A 96 5.68 9.83 6.01
CA THR A 96 6.65 9.04 5.24
C THR A 96 7.31 7.96 6.09
N ALA A 97 7.64 8.26 7.35
CA ALA A 97 8.22 7.30 8.29
C ALA A 97 7.21 6.19 8.66
N ALA A 98 5.96 6.56 8.95
CA ALA A 98 4.90 5.60 9.25
C ALA A 98 4.61 4.68 8.05
N LEU A 99 4.62 5.22 6.83
CA LEU A 99 4.46 4.44 5.61
C LEU A 99 5.63 3.47 5.38
N ALA A 100 6.86 3.91 5.63
CA ALA A 100 8.04 3.04 5.57
C ALA A 100 7.95 1.89 6.56
N LEU A 101 7.53 2.18 7.79
CA LEU A 101 7.29 1.19 8.83
C LEU A 101 6.22 0.17 8.40
N LEU A 102 5.06 0.68 7.95
CA LEU A 102 3.96 -0.16 7.50
C LEU A 102 4.43 -1.15 6.42
N ASN A 103 5.12 -0.65 5.40
CA ASN A 103 5.64 -1.48 4.31
C ASN A 103 6.67 -2.52 4.79
N ASP A 104 7.58 -2.14 5.68
CA ASP A 104 8.57 -3.06 6.24
C ASP A 104 7.90 -4.22 6.99
N GLN A 105 6.94 -3.93 7.85
CA GLN A 105 6.24 -4.94 8.64
C GLN A 105 5.34 -5.83 7.78
N VAL A 106 4.65 -5.27 6.80
CA VAL A 106 3.83 -6.03 5.85
C VAL A 106 4.69 -7.00 5.05
N LYS A 107 5.82 -6.55 4.50
CA LYS A 107 6.75 -7.40 3.76
C LYS A 107 7.35 -8.50 4.62
N LYS A 108 7.77 -8.20 5.83
CA LYS A 108 8.27 -9.20 6.80
C LYS A 108 7.23 -10.28 7.11
N GLY A 109 5.99 -9.87 7.39
CA GLY A 109 4.88 -10.81 7.64
C GLY A 109 4.59 -11.69 6.43
N GLY A 110 4.55 -11.12 5.23
CA GLY A 110 4.31 -11.84 3.98
C GLY A 110 5.38 -12.90 3.69
N VAL A 111 6.65 -12.52 3.72
CA VAL A 111 7.78 -13.44 3.46
C VAL A 111 7.83 -14.59 4.46
N MET A 112 7.48 -14.34 5.73
CA MET A 112 7.39 -15.40 6.74
C MET A 112 6.22 -16.37 6.52
N ALA A 113 5.16 -15.92 5.84
CA ALA A 113 3.94 -16.71 5.64
C ALA A 113 4.01 -17.60 4.40
N SER A 114 4.73 -17.21 3.35
CA SER A 114 4.74 -17.88 2.06
C SER A 114 6.05 -17.65 1.31
N THR A 115 6.50 -18.67 0.60
CA THR A 115 7.61 -18.57 -0.38
C THR A 115 7.12 -18.09 -1.75
N ALA A 116 5.81 -17.96 -1.93
CA ALA A 116 5.17 -17.55 -3.19
C ALA A 116 4.60 -16.12 -3.10
N VAL A 117 5.20 -15.26 -2.29
CA VAL A 117 4.84 -13.83 -2.25
C VAL A 117 5.39 -13.13 -3.48
N GLY A 118 4.57 -12.31 -4.10
CA GLY A 118 4.95 -11.55 -5.29
C GLY A 118 4.06 -10.33 -5.50
N GLY A 119 4.05 -9.80 -6.71
CA GLY A 119 3.34 -8.57 -7.02
C GLY A 119 3.98 -7.36 -6.36
N LEU A 120 3.19 -6.33 -6.06
CA LEU A 120 3.67 -5.09 -5.46
C LEU A 120 3.74 -5.14 -3.93
N SER A 121 3.02 -6.03 -3.30
CA SER A 121 3.00 -6.34 -1.85
C SER A 121 3.43 -5.20 -0.94
N GLY A 122 2.49 -4.32 -0.61
CA GLY A 122 2.72 -3.15 0.26
C GLY A 122 1.66 -2.08 0.06
N ALA A 123 1.84 -0.94 0.69
CA ALA A 123 0.84 0.13 0.70
C ALA A 123 0.87 0.97 -0.58
N PHE A 124 -0.31 1.23 -1.10
CA PHE A 124 -0.61 2.20 -2.14
C PHE A 124 -1.11 3.50 -1.50
N ILE A 125 -0.91 4.60 -2.21
CA ILE A 125 -1.29 5.95 -1.74
C ILE A 125 -2.13 6.70 -2.78
N PRO A 126 -3.19 6.10 -3.36
CA PRO A 126 -4.02 6.75 -4.37
C PRO A 126 -4.89 7.84 -3.72
N VAL A 127 -5.02 8.97 -4.39
CA VAL A 127 -5.91 10.05 -3.90
C VAL A 127 -7.35 9.88 -4.39
N SER A 128 -7.59 9.12 -5.46
CA SER A 128 -8.94 8.91 -6.01
C SER A 128 -9.66 7.65 -5.46
N GLU A 129 -8.93 6.75 -4.80
CA GLU A 129 -9.43 5.44 -4.38
C GLU A 129 -9.32 5.21 -2.86
N ASP A 130 -8.74 6.14 -2.12
CA ASP A 130 -8.59 6.11 -0.65
C ASP A 130 -9.32 7.30 -0.05
N GLN A 131 -10.44 7.06 0.64
CA GLN A 131 -11.25 8.13 1.21
C GLN A 131 -10.45 8.98 2.20
N GLY A 132 -9.62 8.39 3.02
CA GLY A 132 -8.79 9.14 3.98
C GLY A 132 -7.72 10.00 3.29
N MET A 133 -7.15 9.55 2.17
CA MET A 133 -6.24 10.38 1.36
C MET A 133 -6.98 11.54 0.71
N ILE A 134 -8.19 11.30 0.18
CA ILE A 134 -9.06 12.36 -0.38
C ILE A 134 -9.38 13.41 0.68
N ASP A 135 -9.77 12.97 1.87
CA ASP A 135 -10.10 13.88 2.98
C ASP A 135 -8.88 14.68 3.44
N ALA A 136 -7.70 14.07 3.48
CA ALA A 136 -6.45 14.75 3.81
C ALA A 136 -6.07 15.82 2.78
N VAL A 137 -6.28 15.57 1.48
CA VAL A 137 -6.09 16.57 0.41
C VAL A 137 -7.11 17.71 0.57
N ASN A 138 -8.38 17.40 0.76
CA ASN A 138 -9.44 18.40 0.94
C ASN A 138 -9.21 19.29 2.17
N ALA A 139 -8.64 18.73 3.23
CA ALA A 139 -8.23 19.46 4.43
C ALA A 139 -6.92 20.26 4.25
N GLY A 140 -6.23 20.14 3.12
CA GLY A 140 -4.93 20.78 2.87
C GLY A 140 -3.77 20.15 3.66
N ALA A 141 -3.97 18.99 4.25
CA ALA A 141 -2.94 18.28 5.01
C ALA A 141 -1.99 17.45 4.11
N LEU A 142 -2.48 17.00 2.96
CA LEU A 142 -1.72 16.21 1.99
C LEU A 142 -1.59 16.96 0.67
N THR A 143 -0.36 17.23 0.24
CA THR A 143 -0.03 17.90 -1.02
C THR A 143 0.63 16.95 -2.01
N LEU A 144 0.76 17.36 -3.27
CA LEU A 144 1.44 16.56 -4.29
C LEU A 144 2.90 16.32 -3.94
N GLU A 145 3.61 17.33 -3.46
CA GLU A 145 5.01 17.22 -3.03
C GLU A 145 5.17 16.24 -1.84
N LYS A 146 4.17 16.18 -0.98
CA LYS A 146 4.16 15.20 0.12
C LYS A 146 3.92 13.79 -0.41
N LEU A 147 3.04 13.63 -1.39
CA LEU A 147 2.83 12.35 -2.07
C LEU A 147 4.12 11.89 -2.77
N GLU A 148 4.79 12.76 -3.51
CA GLU A 148 6.10 12.47 -4.13
C GLU A 148 7.12 12.01 -3.08
N ALA A 149 7.24 12.69 -1.95
CA ALA A 149 8.11 12.25 -0.86
C ALA A 149 7.72 10.87 -0.32
N MET A 150 6.43 10.56 -0.23
CA MET A 150 5.93 9.25 0.21
C MET A 150 6.25 8.15 -0.80
N THR A 151 6.38 8.46 -2.08
CA THR A 151 6.74 7.46 -3.10
C THR A 151 8.15 6.90 -2.94
N CYS A 152 9.02 7.55 -2.18
CA CYS A 152 10.31 6.97 -1.79
C CYS A 152 10.15 5.63 -1.06
N VAL A 153 9.05 5.43 -0.35
CA VAL A 153 8.82 4.29 0.55
C VAL A 153 7.52 3.53 0.28
N CYS A 154 6.65 4.01 -0.61
CA CYS A 154 5.44 3.30 -1.02
C CYS A 154 5.76 2.14 -1.97
N SER A 155 4.76 1.36 -2.34
CA SER A 155 4.97 0.16 -3.15
C SER A 155 4.93 0.40 -4.66
N VAL A 156 4.36 1.51 -5.14
CA VAL A 156 4.12 1.69 -6.58
C VAL A 156 4.56 3.05 -7.15
N GLY A 157 4.49 4.13 -6.40
CA GLY A 157 4.70 5.50 -6.89
C GLY A 157 3.41 6.32 -6.81
N LEU A 158 3.28 7.32 -7.67
CA LEU A 158 2.05 8.10 -7.83
C LEU A 158 1.06 7.30 -8.70
N ASP A 159 0.04 6.76 -8.10
CA ASP A 159 -0.96 5.95 -8.81
C ASP A 159 -2.37 6.43 -8.49
N MET A 160 -3.17 6.67 -9.51
CA MET A 160 -4.54 7.18 -9.41
C MET A 160 -4.61 8.52 -8.65
N ILE A 161 -3.73 9.45 -9.01
CA ILE A 161 -3.69 10.80 -8.44
C ILE A 161 -4.53 11.74 -9.31
N ALA A 162 -5.61 12.27 -8.73
CA ALA A 162 -6.44 13.26 -9.40
C ALA A 162 -5.74 14.61 -9.43
N ILE A 163 -5.64 15.20 -10.61
CA ILE A 163 -5.07 16.54 -10.83
C ILE A 163 -6.05 17.42 -11.61
N PRO A 164 -5.96 18.76 -11.52
CA PRO A 164 -6.79 19.65 -12.35
C PRO A 164 -6.62 19.39 -13.85
N GLY A 165 -7.74 19.35 -14.58
CA GLY A 165 -7.74 19.03 -16.02
C GLY A 165 -7.03 20.07 -16.91
N ASP A 166 -6.74 21.27 -16.39
CA ASP A 166 -5.97 22.33 -17.04
C ASP A 166 -4.48 22.32 -16.65
N THR A 167 -4.02 21.26 -15.97
CA THR A 167 -2.61 21.11 -15.58
C THR A 167 -1.71 21.13 -16.80
N LYS A 168 -0.70 21.99 -16.78
CA LYS A 168 0.22 22.18 -17.91
C LYS A 168 1.06 20.93 -18.16
N ALA A 169 1.32 20.64 -19.43
CA ALA A 169 2.21 19.54 -19.84
C ALA A 169 3.61 19.63 -19.19
N SER A 170 4.14 20.84 -18.98
CA SER A 170 5.42 21.05 -18.28
C SER A 170 5.37 20.61 -16.81
N THR A 171 4.25 20.79 -16.13
CA THR A 171 4.05 20.33 -14.75
C THR A 171 3.99 18.80 -14.70
N ILE A 172 3.23 18.19 -15.60
CA ILE A 172 3.16 16.72 -15.72
C ILE A 172 4.54 16.14 -16.03
N ALA A 173 5.31 16.77 -16.92
CA ALA A 173 6.69 16.35 -17.21
C ALA A 173 7.60 16.47 -15.98
N GLY A 174 7.41 17.50 -15.14
CA GLY A 174 8.11 17.66 -13.86
C GLY A 174 7.81 16.48 -12.90
N ILE A 175 6.54 16.17 -12.70
CA ILE A 175 6.11 15.04 -11.85
C ILE A 175 6.74 13.71 -12.32
N ILE A 176 6.74 13.46 -13.63
CA ILE A 176 7.37 12.24 -14.19
C ILE A 176 8.90 12.23 -13.95
N ALA A 177 9.55 13.41 -14.07
CA ALA A 177 10.98 13.52 -13.82
C ALA A 177 11.33 13.27 -12.34
N ASP A 178 10.54 13.80 -11.41
CA ASP A 178 10.72 13.61 -9.97
C ASP A 178 10.52 12.14 -9.59
N GLU A 179 9.47 11.49 -10.07
CA GLU A 179 9.24 10.06 -9.84
C GLU A 179 10.34 9.18 -10.44
N SER A 180 10.86 9.56 -11.60
CA SER A 180 12.00 8.86 -12.22
C SER A 180 13.27 8.98 -11.37
N ALA A 181 13.55 10.17 -10.84
CA ALA A 181 14.68 10.42 -9.95
C ALA A 181 14.54 9.65 -8.63
N ILE A 182 13.35 9.66 -8.03
CA ILE A 182 13.04 8.91 -6.80
C ILE A 182 13.24 7.41 -7.03
N GLY A 183 12.72 6.89 -8.14
CA GLY A 183 12.88 5.47 -8.50
C GLY A 183 14.34 5.08 -8.68
N MET A 184 15.10 5.89 -9.39
CA MET A 184 16.53 5.65 -9.65
C MET A 184 17.35 5.66 -8.35
N ILE A 185 17.19 6.67 -7.50
CA ILE A 185 17.96 6.81 -6.25
C ILE A 185 17.61 5.68 -5.27
N ASN A 186 16.34 5.31 -5.18
CA ASN A 186 15.90 4.26 -4.26
C ASN A 186 15.97 2.84 -4.86
N GLN A 187 16.46 2.69 -6.08
CA GLN A 187 16.57 1.41 -6.80
C GLN A 187 15.23 0.64 -6.82
N LYS A 188 14.15 1.36 -7.08
CA LYS A 188 12.79 0.80 -7.14
C LYS A 188 12.07 1.27 -8.40
N THR A 189 11.12 0.48 -8.86
CA THR A 189 10.18 0.91 -9.89
C THR A 189 9.21 1.91 -9.28
N THR A 190 9.04 3.05 -9.95
CA THR A 190 7.97 4.01 -9.69
C THR A 190 7.04 4.08 -10.90
N ALA A 191 5.75 4.22 -10.66
CA ALA A 191 4.75 4.46 -11.69
C ALA A 191 4.17 5.87 -11.52
N VAL A 192 3.71 6.46 -12.62
CA VAL A 192 2.95 7.71 -12.62
C VAL A 192 1.67 7.49 -13.39
N ARG A 193 0.53 7.51 -12.70
CA ARG A 193 -0.81 7.49 -13.28
C ARG A 193 -1.62 8.63 -12.68
N LEU A 194 -1.77 9.68 -13.50
CA LEU A 194 -2.56 10.86 -13.17
C LEU A 194 -3.92 10.77 -13.86
N ILE A 195 -4.95 11.28 -13.23
CA ILE A 195 -6.33 11.31 -13.74
C ILE A 195 -6.95 12.69 -13.57
#